data_438392d14d14c9a3fde1d268232c4825
#
_entry.id   438392d14d14c9a3fde1d268232c4825
#
_cell.length_a   1.000
_cell.length_b   1.000
_cell.length_c   1.000
_cell.angle_alpha   90.00
_cell.angle_beta   90.00
_cell.angle_gamma   90.00
#
_symmetry.space_group_name_H-M   'P 1'
#
loop_
_entity.id
_entity.type
_entity.pdbx_description
1 polymer ?
#
loop_
_entity_poly.entity_id
_entity_poly.type
_entity_poly.pdbx_seq_one_letter_code
_entity_poly.pdbx_strand_id
1 'polypeptide(L)'
;MVDAMSDGRVRRKVIVEGDVQGVFYRDECRQQAQRLGVAGSARNLSDGRVEVVVEGDPSSVDQMVSWCRQGSAGAEVTGVEVTEEQPEGLIGFDTR
;
A
#
# COMPACT_ATOMS: atom_id res chain seq x y z
N MET A 1 -20.14 -10.94 -18.05
CA MET A 1 -19.87 -10.71 -17.68
C MET A 1 -19.15 -10.05 -17.49
N VAL A 2 -18.90 -9.94 -17.49
CA VAL A 2 -18.29 -9.38 -17.21
C VAL A 2 -17.88 -8.59 -16.57
N ASP A 3 -18.14 -8.28 -16.20
CA ASP A 3 -17.69 -7.72 -15.26
C ASP A 3 -16.70 -8.37 -14.49
N ALA A 4 -16.17 -9.42 -14.93
CA ALA A 4 -15.07 -10.12 -14.36
C ALA A 4 -13.91 -9.20 -14.16
N MET A 5 -13.75 -8.21 -15.01
CA MET A 5 -12.65 -7.36 -14.86
C MET A 5 -12.76 -6.44 -13.72
N SER A 6 -13.92 -5.87 -13.48
CA SER A 6 -14.08 -5.05 -12.32
C SER A 6 -13.97 -5.89 -11.08
N ASP A 7 -14.39 -7.15 -11.15
CA ASP A 7 -14.31 -8.03 -10.02
C ASP A 7 -12.88 -8.44 -9.76
N GLY A 8 -11.98 -8.25 -10.69
CA GLY A 8 -10.60 -8.59 -10.49
C GLY A 8 -9.85 -7.64 -9.59
N ARG A 9 -10.40 -6.47 -9.33
CA ARG A 9 -9.70 -5.51 -8.49
C ARG A 9 -9.95 -5.82 -7.02
N VAL A 10 -8.90 -5.62 -6.22
CA VAL A 10 -8.99 -5.76 -4.77
C VAL A 10 -8.40 -4.52 -4.12
N ARG A 11 -8.75 -4.30 -2.86
CA ARG A 11 -8.25 -3.17 -2.08
C ARG A 11 -7.84 -3.68 -0.71
N ARG A 12 -6.70 -3.19 -0.24
CA ARG A 12 -6.19 -3.53 1.10
C ARG A 12 -5.75 -2.26 1.79
N LYS A 13 -6.03 -2.18 3.09
CA LYS A 13 -5.46 -1.14 3.94
C LYS A 13 -4.41 -1.80 4.80
N VAL A 14 -3.20 -1.25 4.81
CA VAL A 14 -2.06 -1.80 5.51
C VAL A 14 -1.60 -0.78 6.53
N ILE A 15 -1.60 -1.16 7.80
CA ILE A 15 -1.07 -0.31 8.87
C ILE A 15 0.31 -0.86 9.22
N VAL A 16 1.32 -0.04 9.08
CA VAL A 16 2.71 -0.46 9.22
C VAL A 16 3.28 0.17 10.48
N GLU A 17 3.82 -0.68 11.37
CA GLU A 17 4.44 -0.24 12.61
C GLU A 17 5.94 -0.43 12.55
N GLY A 18 6.65 0.39 13.30
CA GLY A 18 8.10 0.30 13.40
C GLY A 18 8.74 1.65 13.17
N ASP A 19 10.01 1.63 12.78
CA ASP A 19 10.74 2.85 12.45
C ASP A 19 10.51 3.09 10.96
N VAL A 20 9.37 3.70 10.64
CA VAL A 20 8.89 3.82 9.26
C VAL A 20 8.62 5.27 8.84
N GLN A 21 8.61 6.23 9.76
CA GLN A 21 8.47 7.63 9.40
C GLN A 21 9.86 8.27 9.34
N GLY A 22 10.05 9.21 8.40
CA GLY A 22 11.30 9.93 8.29
C GLY A 22 12.42 9.16 7.61
N VAL A 23 12.12 8.01 6.99
CA VAL A 23 13.12 7.17 6.33
C VAL A 23 12.72 6.91 4.87
N PHE A 24 12.03 7.86 4.28
CA PHE A 24 11.57 7.82 2.88
C PHE A 24 10.63 6.65 2.58
N TYR A 25 10.01 6.09 3.60
CA TYR A 25 9.11 4.95 3.42
C TYR A 25 7.98 5.26 2.45
N ARG A 26 7.30 6.41 2.64
CA ARG A 26 6.18 6.78 1.78
C ARG A 26 6.62 7.02 0.35
N ASP A 27 7.79 7.62 0.15
CA ASP A 27 8.28 7.93 -1.19
C ASP A 27 8.64 6.64 -1.93
N GLU A 28 9.33 5.71 -1.29
CA GLU A 28 9.66 4.44 -1.90
C GLU A 28 8.41 3.59 -2.11
N CYS A 29 7.43 3.71 -1.21
CA CYS A 29 6.14 3.06 -1.35
C CYS A 29 5.46 3.52 -2.64
N ARG A 30 5.46 4.82 -2.90
CA ARG A 30 4.88 5.35 -4.12
C ARG A 30 5.61 4.84 -5.36
N GLN A 31 6.93 4.81 -5.32
CA GLN A 31 7.71 4.31 -6.45
C GLN A 31 7.38 2.85 -6.73
N GLN A 32 7.27 2.05 -5.68
CA GLN A 32 6.95 0.64 -5.83
C GLN A 32 5.53 0.46 -6.39
N ALA A 33 4.59 1.27 -5.90
CA ALA A 33 3.21 1.22 -6.38
C ALA A 33 3.13 1.56 -7.86
N GLN A 34 3.89 2.56 -8.29
CA GLN A 34 3.91 2.96 -9.70
C GLN A 34 4.48 1.83 -10.55
N ARG A 35 5.51 1.17 -10.08
CA ARG A 35 6.13 0.07 -10.81
C ARG A 35 5.16 -1.12 -10.94
N LEU A 36 4.38 -1.38 -9.91
CA LEU A 36 3.43 -2.49 -9.91
C LEU A 36 2.10 -2.13 -10.54
N GLY A 37 1.86 -0.85 -10.81
CA GLY A 37 0.62 -0.40 -11.42
C GLY A 37 -0.57 -0.41 -10.48
N VAL A 38 -0.35 -0.26 -9.17
CA VAL A 38 -1.46 -0.19 -8.21
C VAL A 38 -1.74 1.26 -7.85
N ALA A 39 -2.99 1.54 -7.48
CA ALA A 39 -3.43 2.84 -7.03
C ALA A 39 -3.52 2.86 -5.51
N GLY A 40 -3.60 4.04 -4.93
CA GLY A 40 -3.79 4.16 -3.50
C GLY A 40 -3.09 5.37 -2.89
N SER A 41 -2.63 5.21 -1.65
CA SER A 41 -1.97 6.30 -0.94
C SER A 41 -1.14 5.75 0.22
N ALA A 42 -0.20 6.58 0.67
CA ALA A 42 0.57 6.31 1.87
C ALA A 42 0.59 7.59 2.70
N ARG A 43 0.29 7.49 4.00
CA ARG A 43 0.32 8.66 4.87
C ARG A 43 0.85 8.29 6.24
N ASN A 44 1.52 9.24 6.87
CA ASN A 44 1.95 9.08 8.25
C ASN A 44 0.75 9.26 9.17
N LEU A 45 0.65 8.39 10.18
CA LEU A 45 -0.34 8.56 11.23
C LEU A 45 0.31 9.29 12.39
N SER A 46 -0.53 9.89 13.24
CA SER A 46 -0.02 10.71 14.33
C SER A 46 0.72 9.89 15.40
N ASP A 47 0.50 8.58 15.42
CA ASP A 47 1.15 7.71 16.42
C ASP A 47 2.44 7.07 15.92
N GLY A 48 2.96 7.51 14.78
CA GLY A 48 4.23 7.02 14.25
C GLY A 48 4.10 5.92 13.22
N ARG A 49 2.90 5.37 13.03
CA ARG A 49 2.68 4.33 12.03
C ARG A 49 2.45 4.97 10.66
N VAL A 50 2.48 4.14 9.63
CA VAL A 50 2.16 4.56 8.26
C VAL A 50 0.96 3.75 7.79
N GLU A 51 -0.01 4.44 7.17
CA GLU A 51 -1.16 3.78 6.58
C GLU A 51 -0.96 3.75 5.07
N VAL A 52 -1.02 2.54 4.49
CA VAL A 52 -0.91 2.37 3.05
C VAL A 52 -2.20 1.76 2.55
N VAL A 53 -2.82 2.41 1.57
CA VAL A 53 -4.00 1.86 0.90
C VAL A 53 -3.57 1.49 -0.50
N VAL A 54 -3.87 0.26 -0.93
CA VAL A 54 -3.50 -0.19 -2.26
C VAL A 54 -4.70 -0.85 -2.93
N GLU A 55 -4.86 -0.58 -4.20
CA GLU A 55 -6.00 -1.07 -4.96
C GLU A 55 -5.54 -1.41 -6.37
N GLY A 56 -5.95 -2.56 -6.88
CA GLY A 56 -5.60 -2.96 -8.24
C GLY A 56 -5.74 -4.45 -8.44
N ASP A 57 -4.96 -4.97 -9.38
CA ASP A 57 -4.92 -6.39 -9.69
C ASP A 57 -4.47 -7.17 -8.44
N PRO A 58 -5.11 -8.29 -8.11
CA PRO A 58 -4.77 -9.04 -6.89
C PRO A 58 -3.29 -9.39 -6.76
N SER A 59 -2.67 -9.83 -7.84
CA SER A 59 -1.26 -10.20 -7.80
C SER A 59 -0.38 -9.00 -7.48
N SER A 60 -0.67 -7.86 -8.10
CA SER A 60 0.09 -6.63 -7.86
C SER A 60 -0.13 -6.10 -6.45
N VAL A 61 -1.36 -6.19 -5.96
CA VAL A 61 -1.66 -5.77 -4.59
C VAL A 61 -0.94 -6.67 -3.59
N ASP A 62 -0.90 -7.97 -3.83
CA ASP A 62 -0.15 -8.89 -2.95
C ASP A 62 1.33 -8.54 -2.92
N GLN A 63 1.91 -8.21 -4.07
CA GLN A 63 3.31 -7.82 -4.11
C GLN A 63 3.54 -6.51 -3.34
N MET A 64 2.58 -5.60 -3.42
CA MET A 64 2.69 -4.34 -2.70
C MET A 64 2.60 -4.56 -1.19
N VAL A 65 1.72 -5.44 -0.74
CA VAL A 65 1.60 -5.78 0.68
C VAL A 65 2.91 -6.42 1.17
N SER A 66 3.49 -7.29 0.36
CA SER A 66 4.80 -7.88 0.68
C SER A 66 5.86 -6.81 0.83
N TRP A 67 5.88 -5.84 -0.07
CA TRP A 67 6.84 -4.75 0.04
C TRP A 67 6.63 -3.96 1.32
N CYS A 68 5.38 -3.73 1.72
CA CYS A 68 5.09 -3.00 2.95
C CYS A 68 5.70 -3.71 4.17
N ARG A 69 5.70 -5.04 4.16
CA ARG A 69 6.28 -5.81 5.26
C ARG A 69 7.80 -5.70 5.29
N GLN A 70 8.40 -5.59 4.12
CA GLN A 70 9.85 -5.47 4.02
C GLN A 70 10.29 -4.04 4.29
N GLY A 71 9.61 -3.08 3.70
CA GLY A 71 9.86 -1.67 3.90
C GLY A 71 10.99 -1.12 3.05
N SER A 72 11.26 0.17 3.22
CA SER A 72 12.36 0.84 2.54
C SER A 72 13.68 0.49 3.20
N ALA A 73 14.78 0.82 2.55
CA ALA A 73 16.11 0.44 3.02
C ALA A 73 16.43 0.95 4.42
N GLY A 74 15.95 2.14 4.76
CA GLY A 74 16.22 2.71 6.07
C GLY A 74 15.17 2.40 7.12
N ALA A 75 14.13 1.65 6.77
CA ALA A 75 13.03 1.39 7.67
C ALA A 75 13.22 0.09 8.43
N GLU A 76 12.59 0.02 9.59
CA GLU A 76 12.55 -1.21 10.36
C GLU A 76 11.08 -1.49 10.67
N VAL A 77 10.50 -2.48 9.99
CA VAL A 77 9.09 -2.81 10.14
C VAL A 77 8.96 -3.87 11.23
N THR A 78 8.22 -3.55 12.28
CA THR A 78 8.03 -4.48 13.40
C THR A 78 6.67 -5.15 13.37
N GLY A 79 5.72 -4.63 12.59
CA GLY A 79 4.42 -5.24 12.48
C GLY A 79 3.63 -4.65 11.35
N VAL A 80 2.71 -5.44 10.81
CA VAL A 80 1.84 -5.02 9.71
C VAL A 80 0.46 -5.61 9.96
N GLU A 81 -0.56 -4.76 9.83
CA GLU A 81 -1.94 -5.19 9.94
C GLU A 81 -2.62 -4.93 8.60
N VAL A 82 -3.19 -5.96 7.99
CA VAL A 82 -3.80 -5.87 6.66
C VAL A 82 -5.30 -6.09 6.79
N THR A 83 -6.08 -5.17 6.21
CA THR A 83 -7.54 -5.24 6.21
C THR A 83 -8.03 -5.18 4.78
N GLU A 84 -8.97 -6.05 4.43
CA GLU A 84 -9.61 -5.99 3.12
C GLU A 84 -10.66 -4.90 3.12
N GLU A 85 -10.75 -4.19 2.00
CA GLU A 85 -11.76 -3.14 1.82
C GLU A 85 -12.37 -3.28 0.43
N GLN A 86 -13.47 -2.58 0.21
CA GLN A 86 -14.11 -2.55 -1.10
C GLN A 86 -13.35 -1.63 -2.03
N PRO A 87 -13.07 -2.04 -3.27
CA PRO A 87 -12.43 -1.16 -4.24
C PRO A 87 -13.28 0.08 -4.49
N GLU A 88 -12.60 1.21 -4.70
CA GLU A 88 -13.26 2.49 -4.93
C GLU A 88 -12.99 3.07 -6.32
N GLY A 89 -12.17 2.38 -7.12
CA GLY A 89 -11.82 2.88 -8.45
C GLY A 89 -10.77 3.96 -8.41
N LEU A 90 -9.84 3.88 -7.46
CA LEU A 90 -8.78 4.89 -7.34
C LEU A 90 -7.86 4.88 -8.55
N ILE A 91 -7.29 6.04 -8.84
CA ILE A 91 -6.33 6.23 -9.92
C ILE A 91 -5.10 6.89 -9.31
N GLY A 92 -3.93 6.35 -9.64
CA GLY A 92 -2.67 6.92 -9.16
C GLY A 92 -2.38 6.61 -7.71
N PHE A 93 -1.19 6.99 -7.27
CA PHE A 93 -0.75 6.72 -5.89
C PHE A 93 -0.21 8.03 -5.30
N ASP A 94 -0.80 8.45 -4.18
CA ASP A 94 -0.45 9.70 -3.52
C ASP A 94 0.29 9.45 -2.23
N THR A 95 1.19 10.36 -1.89
CA THR A 95 1.76 10.43 -0.54
C THR A 95 1.10 11.59 0.20
N ARG A 96 0.76 11.39 1.44
CA ARG A 96 0.05 12.39 2.24
C ARG A 96 0.73 12.65 3.57
#